data_dfab4baf6f9344dd423b9c0616c3a680
#
_entry.id   dfab4baf6f9344dd423b9c0616c3a680
#
_cell.length_a   1.000
_cell.length_b   1.000
_cell.length_c   1.000
_cell.angle_alpha   90.00
_cell.angle_beta   90.00
_cell.angle_gamma   90.00
#
_symmetry.space_group_name_H-M   'P 1'
#
loop_
_entity.id
_entity.type
_entity.pdbx_description
1 polymer ?
#
loop_
_entity_poly.entity_id
_entity_poly.type
_entity_poly.pdbx_seq_one_letter_code
_entity_poly.pdbx_strand_id
1 'polypeptide(L)'
;MKTNKILYSFILLFVWSINTSGQNTVETQTKSIVEEGKRLYKSEMASWYGTDVFLENFKDRSKIGGYFSYADIDHTKCIFFSKDEKPKVIGTISFDSTYNVQTAKTDLLEREFSTFEFDLYLIRSVALKTINSDTLFKTYKNTNLNLIPLISHNEKKVYILTGPQNNGVIIFGNDYLLNFNDKNELLSKKQLHRNIISTNFGEKSEYANETLGGMHTHLPETGDFITATDICTLMLYEKFAKWKQYNIISANYFSIWNCETDELTTITKEAMDKIYKDNKKRNQK
;
A
#
# COMPACT_ATOMS: atom_id res chain seq x y z
N MET A 1 14.27 -55.81 23.07
CA MET A 1 15.02 -54.55 22.82
C MET A 1 14.71 -54.01 21.43
N LYS A 2 13.42 -53.76 21.10
CA LYS A 2 12.98 -53.26 19.79
C LYS A 2 11.90 -52.15 19.83
N THR A 3 11.56 -51.67 21.02
CA THR A 3 10.43 -50.73 21.21
C THR A 3 10.82 -49.23 21.30
N ASN A 4 12.13 -48.90 21.41
CA ASN A 4 12.53 -47.49 21.62
C ASN A 4 12.84 -46.72 20.34
N LYS A 5 12.97 -47.36 19.17
CA LYS A 5 13.27 -46.65 17.93
C LYS A 5 12.03 -45.98 17.25
N ILE A 6 10.82 -46.52 17.52
CA ILE A 6 9.58 -46.00 16.90
C ILE A 6 9.14 -44.73 17.61
N LEU A 7 9.38 -44.58 18.90
CA LEU A 7 8.96 -43.39 19.68
C LEU A 7 9.75 -42.15 19.31
N TYR A 8 11.06 -42.31 19.01
CA TYR A 8 11.88 -41.14 18.56
C TYR A 8 11.55 -40.68 17.16
N SER A 9 11.12 -41.59 16.27
CA SER A 9 10.70 -41.23 14.92
C SER A 9 9.39 -40.42 14.91
N PHE A 10 8.47 -40.71 15.82
CA PHE A 10 7.19 -39.98 15.93
C PHE A 10 7.36 -38.60 16.51
N ILE A 11 8.28 -38.39 17.47
CA ILE A 11 8.57 -37.07 18.06
C ILE A 11 9.24 -36.14 17.05
N LEU A 12 10.14 -36.67 16.20
CA LEU A 12 10.79 -35.89 15.13
C LEU A 12 9.81 -35.44 14.04
N LEU A 13 8.82 -36.26 13.70
CA LEU A 13 7.78 -35.91 12.73
C LEU A 13 6.80 -34.85 13.30
N PHE A 14 6.54 -34.85 14.61
CA PHE A 14 5.66 -33.88 15.25
C PHE A 14 6.31 -32.49 15.37
N VAL A 15 7.62 -32.42 15.62
CA VAL A 15 8.36 -31.15 15.67
C VAL A 15 8.47 -30.51 14.29
N TRP A 16 8.56 -31.28 13.22
CA TRP A 16 8.60 -30.78 11.85
C TRP A 16 7.25 -30.25 11.38
N SER A 17 6.14 -30.87 11.81
CA SER A 17 4.80 -30.41 11.44
C SER A 17 4.40 -29.07 12.11
N ILE A 18 4.91 -28.79 13.32
CA ILE A 18 4.65 -27.53 14.01
C ILE A 18 5.36 -26.35 13.34
N ASN A 19 6.59 -26.54 12.88
CA ASN A 19 7.35 -25.49 12.19
C ASN A 19 6.78 -25.17 10.80
N THR A 20 6.29 -26.15 10.06
CA THR A 20 5.67 -25.95 8.74
C THR A 20 4.32 -25.21 8.84
N SER A 21 3.52 -25.47 9.86
CA SER A 21 2.25 -24.75 10.06
C SER A 21 2.45 -23.26 10.33
N GLY A 22 3.42 -22.89 11.17
CA GLY A 22 3.71 -21.49 11.48
C GLY A 22 4.26 -20.72 10.26
N GLN A 23 5.12 -21.33 9.50
CA GLN A 23 5.72 -20.73 8.30
C GLN A 23 4.67 -20.53 7.18
N ASN A 24 3.80 -21.51 6.95
CA ASN A 24 2.69 -21.40 6.01
C ASN A 24 1.72 -20.27 6.39
N THR A 25 1.51 -20.03 7.70
CA THR A 25 0.64 -18.95 8.19
C THR A 25 1.26 -17.57 7.91
N VAL A 26 2.55 -17.40 8.18
CA VAL A 26 3.28 -16.15 7.91
C VAL A 26 3.29 -15.85 6.41
N GLU A 27 3.63 -16.83 5.58
CA GLU A 27 3.66 -16.68 4.12
C GLU A 27 2.27 -16.30 3.57
N THR A 28 1.20 -16.93 4.03
CA THR A 28 -0.16 -16.61 3.60
C THR A 28 -0.55 -15.19 3.98
N GLN A 29 -0.25 -14.75 5.22
CA GLN A 29 -0.55 -13.39 5.67
C GLN A 29 0.24 -12.34 4.90
N THR A 30 1.53 -12.54 4.73
CA THR A 30 2.40 -11.59 4.02
C THR A 30 2.07 -11.52 2.54
N LYS A 31 1.68 -12.63 1.91
CA LYS A 31 1.18 -12.65 0.52
C LYS A 31 -0.06 -11.78 0.35
N SER A 32 -1.04 -11.89 1.25
CA SER A 32 -2.24 -11.06 1.22
C SER A 32 -1.91 -9.56 1.35
N ILE A 33 -0.99 -9.21 2.24
CA ILE A 33 -0.53 -7.82 2.42
C ILE A 33 0.14 -7.30 1.14
N VAL A 34 1.00 -8.11 0.50
CA VAL A 34 1.67 -7.75 -0.75
C VAL A 34 0.65 -7.52 -1.87
N GLU A 35 -0.31 -8.42 -2.02
CA GLU A 35 -1.36 -8.28 -3.04
C GLU A 35 -2.20 -7.01 -2.82
N GLU A 36 -2.54 -6.70 -1.58
CA GLU A 36 -3.30 -5.49 -1.26
C GLU A 36 -2.47 -4.22 -1.50
N GLY A 37 -1.20 -4.20 -1.10
CA GLY A 37 -0.27 -3.10 -1.37
C GLY A 37 -0.08 -2.83 -2.87
N LYS A 38 0.04 -3.89 -3.67
CA LYS A 38 0.11 -3.78 -5.14
C LYS A 38 -1.18 -3.24 -5.76
N ARG A 39 -2.35 -3.52 -5.17
CA ARG A 39 -3.63 -2.92 -5.61
C ARG A 39 -3.70 -1.43 -5.30
N LEU A 40 -3.25 -1.03 -4.10
CA LEU A 40 -3.16 0.39 -3.73
C LEU A 40 -2.22 1.14 -4.68
N TYR A 41 -1.04 0.58 -4.95
CA TYR A 41 -0.08 1.14 -5.91
C TYR A 41 -0.71 1.35 -7.29
N LYS A 42 -1.40 0.34 -7.84
CA LYS A 42 -2.08 0.47 -9.14
C LYS A 42 -3.10 1.61 -9.14
N SER A 43 -3.89 1.74 -8.07
CA SER A 43 -4.87 2.82 -7.91
C SER A 43 -4.20 4.19 -7.86
N GLU A 44 -3.13 4.35 -7.08
CA GLU A 44 -2.39 5.61 -6.98
C GLU A 44 -1.69 6.00 -8.29
N MET A 45 -1.10 5.04 -9.00
CA MET A 45 -0.50 5.29 -10.33
C MET A 45 -1.53 5.80 -11.32
N ALA A 46 -2.71 5.17 -11.38
CA ALA A 46 -3.78 5.63 -12.25
C ALA A 46 -4.35 6.99 -11.83
N SER A 47 -4.42 7.27 -10.52
CA SER A 47 -4.82 8.57 -10.00
C SER A 47 -3.81 9.66 -10.35
N TRP A 48 -2.52 9.37 -10.20
CA TRP A 48 -1.45 10.32 -10.48
C TRP A 48 -1.45 10.74 -11.96
N TYR A 49 -1.22 9.79 -12.85
CA TYR A 49 -1.19 10.10 -14.28
C TYR A 49 -2.55 10.44 -14.86
N GLY A 50 -3.62 9.82 -14.34
CA GLY A 50 -4.98 10.08 -14.80
C GLY A 50 -5.43 11.51 -14.52
N THR A 51 -5.01 12.09 -13.41
CA THR A 51 -5.30 13.49 -13.08
C THR A 51 -4.66 14.43 -14.08
N ASP A 52 -3.40 14.20 -14.45
CA ASP A 52 -2.69 15.04 -15.43
C ASP A 52 -3.37 14.94 -16.80
N VAL A 53 -3.61 13.72 -17.31
CA VAL A 53 -4.27 13.49 -18.60
C VAL A 53 -5.68 14.09 -18.63
N PHE A 54 -6.46 13.91 -17.55
CA PHE A 54 -7.82 14.45 -17.49
C PHE A 54 -7.83 15.99 -17.50
N LEU A 55 -6.99 16.63 -16.68
CA LEU A 55 -6.94 18.09 -16.58
C LEU A 55 -6.40 18.77 -17.84
N GLU A 56 -5.61 18.07 -18.63
CA GLU A 56 -5.17 18.54 -19.95
C GLU A 56 -6.35 18.58 -20.94
N ASN A 57 -7.25 17.61 -20.90
CA ASN A 57 -8.32 17.41 -21.86
C ASN A 57 -9.66 18.00 -21.44
N PHE A 58 -9.94 18.12 -20.12
CA PHE A 58 -11.21 18.61 -19.57
C PHE A 58 -11.09 20.06 -19.12
N LYS A 59 -11.79 20.98 -19.83
CA LYS A 59 -11.61 22.44 -19.64
C LYS A 59 -12.42 23.02 -18.48
N ASP A 60 -13.63 22.53 -18.23
CA ASP A 60 -14.53 23.08 -17.22
C ASP A 60 -14.24 22.51 -15.82
N ARG A 61 -13.17 22.98 -15.22
CA ARG A 61 -12.71 22.53 -13.89
C ARG A 61 -13.72 22.77 -12.77
N SER A 62 -14.67 23.70 -12.94
CA SER A 62 -15.69 24.01 -11.94
C SER A 62 -16.68 22.87 -11.72
N LYS A 63 -16.84 22.00 -12.74
CA LYS A 63 -17.70 20.81 -12.68
C LYS A 63 -17.08 19.64 -11.93
N ILE A 64 -15.79 19.64 -11.66
CA ILE A 64 -15.09 18.49 -11.07
C ILE A 64 -15.45 18.36 -9.59
N GLY A 65 -16.11 17.26 -9.22
CA GLY A 65 -16.43 16.90 -7.85
C GLY A 65 -15.35 16.10 -7.15
N GLY A 66 -14.55 15.35 -7.92
CA GLY A 66 -13.45 14.54 -7.44
C GLY A 66 -13.14 13.37 -8.37
N TYR A 67 -12.32 12.47 -7.88
CA TYR A 67 -11.93 11.27 -8.61
C TYR A 67 -11.67 10.09 -7.66
N PHE A 68 -11.60 8.91 -8.22
CA PHE A 68 -11.06 7.69 -7.62
C PHE A 68 -10.55 6.76 -8.72
N SER A 69 -9.68 5.82 -8.35
CA SER A 69 -9.16 4.84 -9.30
C SER A 69 -9.38 3.42 -8.81
N TYR A 70 -9.44 2.49 -9.74
CA TYR A 70 -9.52 1.06 -9.45
C TYR A 70 -8.91 0.23 -10.58
N ALA A 71 -8.40 -0.95 -10.24
CA ALA A 71 -7.93 -1.93 -11.21
C ALA A 71 -9.11 -2.78 -11.69
N ASP A 72 -9.26 -2.90 -13.01
CA ASP A 72 -10.09 -3.87 -13.70
C ASP A 72 -9.20 -5.03 -14.20
N ILE A 73 -9.75 -6.01 -14.92
CA ILE A 73 -9.04 -7.22 -15.35
C ILE A 73 -7.74 -6.86 -16.10
N ASP A 74 -7.84 -6.02 -17.13
CA ASP A 74 -6.73 -5.70 -18.04
C ASP A 74 -6.22 -4.26 -17.93
N HIS A 75 -6.94 -3.39 -17.21
CA HIS A 75 -6.67 -1.96 -17.16
C HIS A 75 -6.83 -1.42 -15.75
N THR A 76 -6.16 -0.32 -15.47
CA THR A 76 -6.46 0.49 -14.30
C THR A 76 -7.15 1.77 -14.77
N LYS A 77 -8.27 2.12 -14.13
CA LYS A 77 -9.11 3.25 -14.50
C LYS A 77 -9.07 4.34 -13.44
N CYS A 78 -8.94 5.58 -13.87
CA CYS A 78 -9.19 6.76 -13.05
C CYS A 78 -10.51 7.39 -13.50
N ILE A 79 -11.47 7.48 -12.57
CA ILE A 79 -12.83 7.97 -12.80
C ILE A 79 -12.95 9.35 -12.22
N PHE A 80 -13.35 10.32 -13.02
CA PHE A 80 -13.68 11.68 -12.60
C PHE A 80 -15.18 11.84 -12.57
N PHE A 81 -15.70 12.47 -11.51
CA PHE A 81 -17.13 12.67 -11.34
C PHE A 81 -17.47 14.15 -11.10
N SER A 82 -18.73 14.48 -11.43
CA SER A 82 -19.23 15.85 -11.33
C SER A 82 -19.50 16.26 -9.88
N LYS A 83 -19.58 17.59 -9.67
CA LYS A 83 -19.87 18.20 -8.36
C LYS A 83 -21.38 18.30 -8.06
N ASP A 84 -22.21 17.77 -8.93
CA ASP A 84 -23.66 17.88 -8.82
C ASP A 84 -24.21 17.15 -7.59
N GLU A 85 -25.44 17.46 -7.22
CA GLU A 85 -26.16 16.77 -6.14
C GLU A 85 -26.32 15.26 -6.43
N LYS A 86 -26.50 14.92 -7.72
CA LYS A 86 -26.45 13.56 -8.24
C LYS A 86 -25.26 13.42 -9.18
N PRO A 87 -24.08 13.10 -8.63
CA PRO A 87 -22.85 13.08 -9.42
C PRO A 87 -22.91 12.02 -10.54
N LYS A 88 -22.35 12.38 -11.66
CA LYS A 88 -22.14 11.48 -12.81
C LYS A 88 -20.65 11.37 -13.12
N VAL A 89 -20.26 10.31 -13.79
CA VAL A 89 -18.93 10.23 -14.39
C VAL A 89 -18.82 11.26 -15.50
N ILE A 90 -17.80 12.10 -15.47
CA ILE A 90 -17.49 13.14 -16.47
C ILE A 90 -16.18 12.86 -17.19
N GLY A 91 -15.48 11.79 -16.82
CA GLY A 91 -14.30 11.31 -17.51
C GLY A 91 -13.78 10.01 -16.95
N THR A 92 -13.22 9.20 -17.83
CA THR A 92 -12.56 7.94 -17.53
C THR A 92 -11.22 7.93 -18.25
N ILE A 93 -10.13 7.79 -17.49
CA ILE A 93 -8.80 7.58 -18.06
C ILE A 93 -8.40 6.14 -17.75
N SER A 94 -8.06 5.38 -18.79
CA SER A 94 -7.71 3.97 -18.66
C SER A 94 -6.26 3.73 -19.07
N PHE A 95 -5.51 3.03 -18.24
CA PHE A 95 -4.12 2.67 -18.45
C PHE A 95 -3.96 1.14 -18.55
N ASP A 96 -3.02 0.72 -19.35
CA ASP A 96 -2.41 -0.61 -19.26
C ASP A 96 -1.43 -0.68 -18.07
N SER A 97 -0.72 -1.78 -17.93
CA SER A 97 0.24 -1.99 -16.83
C SER A 97 1.47 -1.07 -16.87
N THR A 98 1.70 -0.34 -17.97
CA THR A 98 2.84 0.57 -18.14
C THR A 98 2.57 1.97 -17.61
N TYR A 99 1.30 2.35 -17.44
CA TYR A 99 0.84 3.70 -17.07
C TYR A 99 1.40 4.80 -17.99
N ASN A 100 1.68 4.45 -19.27
CA ASN A 100 2.15 5.41 -20.24
C ASN A 100 1.01 6.37 -20.64
N VAL A 101 1.18 7.66 -20.37
CA VAL A 101 0.20 8.70 -20.66
C VAL A 101 -0.11 8.84 -22.15
N GLN A 102 0.86 8.49 -23.03
CA GLN A 102 0.68 8.57 -24.47
C GLN A 102 -0.23 7.48 -25.05
N THR A 103 -0.34 6.34 -24.35
CA THR A 103 -1.22 5.22 -24.74
C THR A 103 -2.49 5.16 -23.91
N ALA A 104 -2.65 6.08 -22.96
CA ALA A 104 -3.83 6.17 -22.12
C ALA A 104 -5.09 6.43 -22.97
N LYS A 105 -6.15 5.68 -22.67
CA LYS A 105 -7.46 5.89 -23.32
C LYS A 105 -8.25 6.91 -22.51
N THR A 106 -8.64 8.01 -23.16
CA THR A 106 -9.45 9.06 -22.56
C THR A 106 -10.87 9.00 -23.11
N ASP A 107 -11.83 8.88 -22.19
CA ASP A 107 -13.25 8.99 -22.49
C ASP A 107 -13.87 10.09 -21.62
N LEU A 108 -14.39 11.14 -22.25
CA LEU A 108 -15.01 12.31 -21.60
C LEU A 108 -16.53 12.33 -21.75
N LEU A 109 -17.14 11.22 -22.15
CA LEU A 109 -18.59 11.10 -22.22
C LEU A 109 -19.19 11.05 -20.82
N GLU A 110 -20.15 11.93 -20.57
CA GLU A 110 -20.92 11.90 -19.33
C GLU A 110 -21.78 10.64 -19.27
N ARG A 111 -21.74 9.95 -18.14
CA ARG A 111 -22.53 8.73 -17.91
C ARG A 111 -22.82 8.52 -16.43
N GLU A 112 -23.79 7.69 -16.15
CA GLU A 112 -24.02 7.20 -14.80
C GLU A 112 -22.85 6.30 -14.32
N PHE A 113 -22.66 6.20 -13.02
CA PHE A 113 -21.76 5.20 -12.45
C PHE A 113 -22.28 3.79 -12.73
N SER A 114 -21.38 2.85 -12.97
CA SER A 114 -21.73 1.44 -12.77
C SER A 114 -22.01 1.16 -11.29
N THR A 115 -22.66 0.03 -10.97
CA THR A 115 -22.92 -0.35 -9.56
C THR A 115 -21.62 -0.41 -8.75
N PHE A 116 -20.56 -0.96 -9.31
CA PHE A 116 -19.25 -1.05 -8.68
C PHE A 116 -18.60 0.33 -8.45
N GLU A 117 -18.65 1.19 -9.44
CA GLU A 117 -18.13 2.57 -9.34
C GLU A 117 -18.92 3.41 -8.31
N PHE A 118 -20.25 3.18 -8.26
CA PHE A 118 -21.09 3.87 -7.29
C PHE A 118 -20.77 3.46 -5.85
N ASP A 119 -20.51 2.18 -5.62
CA ASP A 119 -20.06 1.70 -4.30
C ASP A 119 -18.71 2.34 -3.91
N LEU A 120 -17.72 2.38 -4.82
CA LEU A 120 -16.44 3.06 -4.60
C LEU A 120 -16.62 4.55 -4.29
N TYR A 121 -17.49 5.22 -5.04
CA TYR A 121 -17.85 6.62 -4.80
C TYR A 121 -18.46 6.82 -3.41
N LEU A 122 -19.41 5.96 -3.00
CA LEU A 122 -20.08 6.07 -1.70
C LEU A 122 -19.12 5.89 -0.53
N ILE A 123 -18.32 4.82 -0.51
CA ILE A 123 -17.37 4.58 0.59
C ILE A 123 -16.31 5.69 0.66
N ARG A 124 -15.83 6.18 -0.49
CA ARG A 124 -14.90 7.31 -0.56
C ARG A 124 -15.53 8.59 -0.01
N SER A 125 -16.79 8.85 -0.34
CA SER A 125 -17.51 10.04 0.12
C SER A 125 -17.74 10.01 1.64
N VAL A 126 -18.09 8.85 2.20
CA VAL A 126 -18.20 8.66 3.66
C VAL A 126 -16.84 8.86 4.31
N ALA A 127 -15.77 8.28 3.75
CA ALA A 127 -14.41 8.46 4.25
C ALA A 127 -13.98 9.93 4.27
N LEU A 128 -14.25 10.69 3.20
CA LEU A 128 -13.93 12.11 3.11
C LEU A 128 -14.68 12.94 4.19
N LYS A 129 -15.97 12.66 4.41
CA LYS A 129 -16.74 13.28 5.48
C LYS A 129 -16.16 12.95 6.86
N THR A 130 -15.77 11.71 7.07
CA THR A 130 -15.18 11.22 8.33
C THR A 130 -13.85 11.94 8.61
N ILE A 131 -12.96 12.05 7.62
CA ILE A 131 -11.68 12.75 7.76
C ILE A 131 -11.89 14.21 8.21
N ASN A 132 -12.87 14.90 7.63
CA ASN A 132 -13.12 16.31 7.90
C ASN A 132 -13.78 16.57 9.26
N SER A 133 -14.34 15.55 9.90
CA SER A 133 -15.09 15.68 11.17
C SER A 133 -14.44 14.99 12.37
N ASP A 134 -13.39 14.20 12.17
CA ASP A 134 -12.81 13.36 13.21
C ASP A 134 -11.33 13.72 13.48
N THR A 135 -11.00 13.99 14.72
CA THR A 135 -9.66 14.39 15.18
C THR A 135 -8.62 13.27 15.14
N LEU A 136 -9.02 12.04 14.83
CA LEU A 136 -8.10 10.93 14.59
C LEU A 136 -7.16 11.25 13.41
N PHE A 137 -7.68 11.87 12.37
CA PHE A 137 -6.96 12.14 11.12
C PHE A 137 -6.12 13.40 11.23
N LYS A 138 -4.81 13.23 11.19
CA LYS A 138 -3.86 14.34 11.30
C LYS A 138 -3.40 14.80 9.92
N THR A 139 -3.27 16.10 9.76
CA THR A 139 -2.65 16.71 8.58
C THR A 139 -1.32 17.32 8.95
N TYR A 140 -0.34 17.23 8.07
CA TYR A 140 0.98 17.79 8.24
C TYR A 140 1.24 18.86 7.16
N LYS A 141 2.14 19.80 7.46
CA LYS A 141 2.53 20.83 6.49
C LYS A 141 3.14 20.18 5.24
N ASN A 142 2.78 20.67 4.08
CA ASN A 142 3.25 20.19 2.77
C ASN A 142 2.90 18.71 2.51
N THR A 143 1.76 18.26 3.02
CA THR A 143 1.22 16.91 2.75
C THR A 143 -0.24 16.96 2.35
N ASN A 144 -0.69 15.92 1.66
CA ASN A 144 -2.09 15.65 1.35
C ASN A 144 -2.50 14.30 1.94
N LEU A 145 -3.78 14.14 2.24
CA LEU A 145 -4.38 12.84 2.54
C LEU A 145 -5.04 12.31 1.27
N ASN A 146 -4.50 11.24 0.72
CA ASN A 146 -5.01 10.57 -0.48
C ASN A 146 -5.95 9.44 -0.08
N LEU A 147 -7.18 9.46 -0.60
CA LEU A 147 -8.20 8.46 -0.30
C LEU A 147 -8.24 7.42 -1.43
N ILE A 148 -7.96 6.18 -1.09
CA ILE A 148 -7.94 5.05 -2.03
C ILE A 148 -9.07 4.09 -1.65
N PRO A 149 -10.25 4.19 -2.29
CA PRO A 149 -11.30 3.22 -2.11
C PRO A 149 -10.92 1.90 -2.78
N LEU A 150 -11.14 0.79 -2.09
CA LEU A 150 -10.83 -0.55 -2.54
C LEU A 150 -11.97 -1.50 -2.22
N ILE A 151 -12.47 -2.21 -3.23
CA ILE A 151 -13.43 -3.30 -3.06
C ILE A 151 -12.80 -4.57 -3.61
N SER A 152 -12.62 -5.57 -2.76
CA SER A 152 -11.97 -6.83 -3.10
C SER A 152 -12.43 -7.94 -2.19
N HIS A 153 -12.72 -9.13 -2.75
CA HIS A 153 -13.14 -10.31 -1.97
C HIS A 153 -14.32 -10.03 -1.01
N ASN A 154 -15.30 -9.23 -1.44
CA ASN A 154 -16.45 -8.76 -0.66
C ASN A 154 -16.08 -7.85 0.53
N GLU A 155 -14.85 -7.39 0.62
CA GLU A 155 -14.45 -6.38 1.59
C GLU A 155 -14.45 -5.00 0.94
N LYS A 156 -15.05 -4.03 1.63
CA LYS A 156 -15.08 -2.63 1.23
C LYS A 156 -14.23 -1.82 2.18
N LYS A 157 -13.20 -1.18 1.66
CA LYS A 157 -12.17 -0.45 2.42
C LYS A 157 -11.89 0.91 1.80
N VAL A 158 -11.47 1.86 2.61
CA VAL A 158 -10.79 3.07 2.13
C VAL A 158 -9.48 3.20 2.89
N TYR A 159 -8.37 3.16 2.16
CA TYR A 159 -7.08 3.54 2.69
C TYR A 159 -6.89 5.05 2.55
N ILE A 160 -6.22 5.64 3.52
CA ILE A 160 -5.87 7.06 3.52
C ILE A 160 -4.37 7.12 3.71
N LEU A 161 -3.67 7.55 2.67
CA LEU A 161 -2.22 7.70 2.66
C LEU A 161 -1.84 9.17 2.78
N THR A 162 -0.77 9.45 3.51
CA THR A 162 -0.15 10.77 3.53
C THR A 162 0.86 10.89 2.41
N GLY A 163 0.54 11.69 1.40
CA GLY A 163 1.44 11.95 0.28
C GLY A 163 2.15 13.30 0.41
N PRO A 164 3.39 13.46 -0.09
CA PRO A 164 4.10 14.73 -0.13
C PRO A 164 3.53 15.66 -1.19
N GLN A 165 3.52 16.98 -0.91
CA GLN A 165 3.26 18.02 -1.91
C GLN A 165 4.54 18.47 -2.63
N ASN A 166 5.70 18.14 -2.07
CA ASN A 166 7.00 18.54 -2.61
C ASN A 166 7.65 17.39 -3.35
N ASN A 167 8.23 17.68 -4.51
CA ASN A 167 9.05 16.72 -5.24
C ASN A 167 10.33 16.37 -4.46
N GLY A 168 10.83 15.15 -4.62
CA GLY A 168 12.03 14.66 -3.97
C GLY A 168 11.85 14.31 -2.50
N VAL A 169 10.61 14.09 -2.05
CA VAL A 169 10.26 13.67 -0.69
C VAL A 169 9.42 12.41 -0.74
N ILE A 170 9.72 11.46 0.12
CA ILE A 170 8.90 10.27 0.38
C ILE A 170 8.37 10.35 1.80
N ILE A 171 7.12 10.01 1.99
CA ILE A 171 6.49 9.98 3.32
C ILE A 171 5.93 8.58 3.56
N PHE A 172 6.37 7.96 4.65
CA PHE A 172 5.74 6.79 5.23
C PHE A 172 4.92 7.19 6.47
N GLY A 173 3.86 6.46 6.70
CA GLY A 173 3.04 6.58 7.90
C GLY A 173 2.02 7.71 7.89
N ASN A 174 1.40 7.95 9.05
CA ASN A 174 0.19 8.76 9.20
C ASN A 174 -0.89 8.33 8.20
N ASP A 175 -1.10 7.06 8.12
CA ASP A 175 -2.03 6.40 7.22
C ASP A 175 -3.11 5.67 8.02
N TYR A 176 -4.24 5.49 7.38
CA TYR A 176 -5.44 5.00 8.04
C TYR A 176 -6.18 4.00 7.16
N LEU A 177 -6.95 3.13 7.81
CA LEU A 177 -7.84 2.17 7.18
C LEU A 177 -9.24 2.35 7.74
N LEU A 178 -10.21 2.52 6.84
CA LEU A 178 -11.63 2.52 7.12
C LEU A 178 -12.26 1.29 6.48
N ASN A 179 -13.03 0.52 7.26
CA ASN A 179 -13.77 -0.64 6.78
C ASN A 179 -15.26 -0.33 6.71
N PHE A 180 -15.92 -0.89 5.72
CA PHE A 180 -17.33 -0.66 5.43
C PHE A 180 -18.10 -1.98 5.30
N ASN A 181 -19.39 -1.95 5.59
CA ASN A 181 -20.29 -3.08 5.32
C ASN A 181 -20.82 -3.06 3.88
N ASP A 182 -21.61 -4.06 3.53
CA ASP A 182 -22.22 -4.20 2.19
C ASP A 182 -23.11 -3.02 1.81
N LYS A 183 -23.67 -2.30 2.80
CA LYS A 183 -24.50 -1.10 2.61
C LYS A 183 -23.68 0.19 2.50
N ASN A 184 -22.35 0.11 2.43
CA ASN A 184 -21.43 1.26 2.40
C ASN A 184 -21.43 2.10 3.69
N GLU A 185 -21.85 1.51 4.83
CA GLU A 185 -21.80 2.15 6.13
C GLU A 185 -20.44 1.88 6.80
N LEU A 186 -19.88 2.90 7.47
CA LEU A 186 -18.60 2.80 8.15
C LEU A 186 -18.70 1.86 9.37
N LEU A 187 -17.91 0.79 9.37
CA LEU A 187 -17.82 -0.18 10.46
C LEU A 187 -16.72 0.16 11.47
N SER A 188 -15.55 0.50 10.95
CA SER A 188 -14.39 0.78 11.79
C SER A 188 -13.42 1.73 11.12
N LYS A 189 -12.59 2.38 11.93
CA LYS A 189 -11.47 3.21 11.51
C LYS A 189 -10.25 2.87 12.37
N LYS A 190 -9.10 2.72 11.73
CA LYS A 190 -7.84 2.38 12.39
C LYS A 190 -6.73 3.29 11.84
N GLN A 191 -5.93 3.88 12.72
CA GLN A 191 -4.65 4.46 12.35
C GLN A 191 -3.64 3.30 12.23
N LEU A 192 -3.01 3.16 11.05
CA LEU A 192 -2.04 2.10 10.78
C LEU A 192 -0.67 2.48 11.33
N HIS A 193 -0.22 3.72 11.04
CA HIS A 193 1.00 4.28 11.60
C HIS A 193 0.72 5.63 12.28
N ARG A 194 1.27 5.80 13.47
CA ARG A 194 1.01 6.97 14.32
C ARG A 194 1.64 8.26 13.79
N ASN A 195 2.87 8.16 13.28
CA ASN A 195 3.69 9.30 12.91
C ASN A 195 4.05 9.24 11.43
N ILE A 196 4.56 10.35 10.89
CA ILE A 196 5.19 10.37 9.58
C ILE A 196 6.70 10.16 9.71
N ILE A 197 7.26 9.51 8.69
CA ILE A 197 8.70 9.39 8.46
C ILE A 197 8.95 10.00 7.09
N SER A 198 9.65 11.13 7.05
CA SER A 198 9.98 11.83 5.81
C SER A 198 11.42 11.56 5.42
N THR A 199 11.62 11.16 4.17
CA THR A 199 12.95 10.90 3.58
C THR A 199 13.10 11.69 2.30
N ASN A 200 14.22 12.39 2.12
CA ASN A 200 14.56 13.06 0.87
C ASN A 200 15.28 12.08 -0.07
N PHE A 201 15.07 12.25 -1.38
CA PHE A 201 15.77 11.49 -2.41
C PHE A 201 16.23 12.39 -3.58
N GLY A 202 17.06 11.85 -4.46
CA GLY A 202 17.63 12.60 -5.58
C GLY A 202 18.59 13.68 -5.12
N GLU A 203 18.64 14.82 -5.80
CA GLU A 203 19.55 15.93 -5.51
C GLU A 203 19.42 16.53 -4.09
N LYS A 204 18.29 16.27 -3.43
CA LYS A 204 18.03 16.73 -2.06
C LYS A 204 18.56 15.78 -0.98
N SER A 205 19.07 14.61 -1.37
CA SER A 205 19.63 13.64 -0.45
C SER A 205 21.14 13.88 -0.29
N GLU A 206 21.61 14.00 0.94
CA GLU A 206 23.06 14.07 1.24
C GLU A 206 23.82 12.82 0.77
N TYR A 207 23.10 11.71 0.54
CA TYR A 207 23.64 10.40 0.16
C TYR A 207 23.10 9.91 -1.20
N ALA A 208 22.71 10.81 -2.08
CA ALA A 208 22.00 10.51 -3.33
C ALA A 208 22.64 9.43 -4.22
N ASN A 209 23.95 9.25 -4.13
CA ASN A 209 24.71 8.31 -4.98
C ASN A 209 25.07 6.99 -4.27
N GLU A 210 24.80 6.86 -2.98
CA GLU A 210 25.27 5.73 -2.15
C GLU A 210 24.15 4.99 -1.41
N THR A 211 22.93 5.54 -1.36
CA THR A 211 21.83 4.95 -0.59
C THR A 211 21.21 3.79 -1.35
N LEU A 212 21.56 2.57 -0.97
CA LEU A 212 20.98 1.35 -1.55
C LEU A 212 19.54 1.07 -1.08
N GLY A 213 19.03 1.83 -0.10
CA GLY A 213 17.69 1.65 0.47
C GLY A 213 17.54 2.37 1.80
N GLY A 214 16.50 2.01 2.54
CA GLY A 214 16.19 2.58 3.84
C GLY A 214 15.63 1.55 4.80
N MET A 215 15.23 2.03 5.98
CA MET A 215 14.52 1.23 6.96
C MET A 215 13.67 2.09 7.89
N HIS A 216 12.59 1.47 8.41
CA HIS A 216 11.88 2.01 9.56
C HIS A 216 11.41 0.90 10.51
N THR A 217 10.91 1.29 11.67
CA THR A 217 10.42 0.36 12.68
C THR A 217 8.91 0.49 12.85
N HIS A 218 8.23 -0.64 12.99
CA HIS A 218 6.83 -0.66 13.39
C HIS A 218 6.69 -0.64 14.90
N LEU A 219 5.77 0.18 15.38
CA LEU A 219 5.30 0.13 16.75
C LEU A 219 4.37 -1.09 16.94
N PRO A 220 4.20 -1.60 18.18
CA PRO A 220 3.33 -2.76 18.42
C PRO A 220 1.91 -2.61 17.87
N GLU A 221 1.34 -1.41 17.90
CA GLU A 221 -0.01 -1.13 17.38
C GLU A 221 -0.12 -1.20 15.85
N THR A 222 0.98 -1.02 15.12
CA THR A 222 1.04 -1.20 13.67
C THR A 222 0.97 -2.68 13.29
N GLY A 223 1.64 -3.52 14.09
CA GLY A 223 1.70 -4.97 13.90
C GLY A 223 3.08 -5.49 13.50
N ASP A 224 3.14 -6.78 13.23
CA ASP A 224 4.41 -7.50 13.07
C ASP A 224 4.96 -7.51 11.64
N PHE A 225 4.15 -7.22 10.64
CA PHE A 225 4.56 -7.29 9.24
C PHE A 225 4.60 -5.91 8.60
N ILE A 226 5.27 -5.81 7.46
CA ILE A 226 5.11 -4.69 6.53
C ILE A 226 3.62 -4.46 6.25
N THR A 227 3.18 -3.22 6.07
CA THR A 227 1.79 -2.93 5.75
C THR A 227 1.55 -2.79 4.24
N ALA A 228 0.30 -2.88 3.82
CA ALA A 228 -0.08 -2.62 2.43
C ALA A 228 0.24 -1.17 2.02
N THR A 229 0.17 -0.23 2.95
CA THR A 229 0.50 1.19 2.72
C THR A 229 2.00 1.42 2.57
N ASP A 230 2.85 0.68 3.31
CA ASP A 230 4.30 0.70 3.09
C ASP A 230 4.67 0.21 1.70
N ILE A 231 4.10 -0.93 1.28
CA ILE A 231 4.35 -1.51 -0.04
C ILE A 231 3.91 -0.54 -1.14
N CYS A 232 2.72 0.05 -1.00
CA CYS A 232 2.25 1.07 -1.94
C CYS A 232 3.25 2.23 -2.05
N THR A 233 3.69 2.79 -0.93
CA THR A 233 4.65 3.89 -0.89
C THR A 233 5.99 3.49 -1.49
N LEU A 234 6.50 2.30 -1.16
CA LEU A 234 7.75 1.79 -1.75
C LEU A 234 7.64 1.73 -3.26
N MET A 235 6.64 1.05 -3.80
CA MET A 235 6.46 0.89 -5.26
C MET A 235 6.26 2.23 -5.99
N LEU A 236 5.67 3.25 -5.34
CA LEU A 236 5.52 4.58 -5.93
C LEU A 236 6.85 5.32 -6.08
N TYR A 237 7.79 5.11 -5.14
CA TYR A 237 8.97 5.97 -5.04
C TYR A 237 10.31 5.27 -5.20
N GLU A 238 10.41 3.94 -5.01
CA GLU A 238 11.67 3.21 -4.99
C GLU A 238 12.52 3.38 -6.25
N LYS A 239 11.87 3.47 -7.43
CA LYS A 239 12.56 3.69 -8.71
C LYS A 239 13.14 5.11 -8.81
N PHE A 240 12.41 6.11 -8.32
CA PHE A 240 12.90 7.49 -8.26
C PHE A 240 14.02 7.66 -7.24
N ALA A 241 13.90 6.96 -6.10
CA ALA A 241 14.91 6.95 -5.05
C ALA A 241 16.12 6.05 -5.37
N LYS A 242 16.01 5.22 -6.44
CA LYS A 242 17.00 4.20 -6.85
C LYS A 242 17.32 3.20 -5.73
N TRP A 243 16.33 2.91 -4.90
CA TRP A 243 16.51 1.92 -3.84
C TRP A 243 16.50 0.50 -4.43
N LYS A 244 17.36 -0.35 -3.87
CA LYS A 244 17.41 -1.78 -4.18
C LYS A 244 16.67 -2.62 -3.16
N GLN A 245 16.65 -2.15 -1.92
CA GLN A 245 16.05 -2.85 -0.80
C GLN A 245 15.52 -1.85 0.24
N TYR A 246 14.41 -2.20 0.88
CA TYR A 246 13.90 -1.48 2.02
C TYR A 246 13.52 -2.44 3.15
N ASN A 247 13.80 -2.06 4.41
CA ASN A 247 13.62 -2.95 5.54
C ASN A 247 12.61 -2.39 6.54
N ILE A 248 11.71 -3.24 7.01
CA ILE A 248 10.79 -2.92 8.09
C ILE A 248 11.07 -3.86 9.26
N ILE A 249 11.27 -3.29 10.45
CA ILE A 249 11.60 -4.01 11.67
C ILE A 249 10.44 -3.89 12.64
N SER A 250 9.85 -5.02 13.04
CA SER A 250 8.84 -5.09 14.08
C SER A 250 9.37 -5.74 15.36
N ALA A 251 8.49 -5.99 16.33
CA ALA A 251 8.87 -6.69 17.54
C ALA A 251 9.36 -8.12 17.26
N ASN A 252 8.71 -8.83 16.34
CA ASN A 252 8.92 -10.26 16.12
C ASN A 252 9.53 -10.62 14.76
N TYR A 253 9.42 -9.71 13.76
CA TYR A 253 9.83 -9.99 12.39
C TYR A 253 10.69 -8.90 11.79
N PHE A 254 11.41 -9.31 10.77
CA PHE A 254 12.20 -8.47 9.88
C PHE A 254 11.68 -8.69 8.46
N SER A 255 11.09 -7.68 7.88
CA SER A 255 10.54 -7.68 6.53
C SER A 255 11.52 -6.97 5.60
N ILE A 256 11.91 -7.65 4.53
CA ILE A 256 12.86 -7.18 3.52
C ILE A 256 12.09 -7.06 2.22
N TRP A 257 11.88 -5.85 1.74
CA TRP A 257 11.30 -5.57 0.44
C TRP A 257 12.41 -5.40 -0.60
N ASN A 258 12.38 -6.23 -1.64
CA ASN A 258 13.27 -6.11 -2.79
C ASN A 258 12.64 -5.14 -3.79
N CYS A 259 13.22 -3.96 -3.96
CA CYS A 259 12.72 -2.90 -4.84
C CYS A 259 12.99 -3.16 -6.34
N GLU A 260 13.80 -4.17 -6.69
CA GLU A 260 14.06 -4.53 -8.09
C GLU A 260 13.05 -5.57 -8.61
N THR A 261 12.57 -6.47 -7.72
CA THR A 261 11.66 -7.57 -8.09
C THR A 261 10.24 -7.40 -7.53
N ASP A 262 9.99 -6.39 -6.69
CA ASP A 262 8.73 -6.17 -5.98
C ASP A 262 8.30 -7.41 -5.16
N GLU A 263 9.29 -8.00 -4.45
CA GLU A 263 9.11 -9.20 -3.64
C GLU A 263 9.43 -8.96 -2.16
N LEU A 264 8.68 -9.62 -1.30
CA LEU A 264 8.83 -9.57 0.14
C LEU A 264 9.47 -10.85 0.68
N THR A 265 10.52 -10.69 1.48
CA THR A 265 11.04 -11.76 2.35
C THR A 265 10.80 -11.38 3.80
N THR A 266 10.17 -12.27 4.56
CA THR A 266 9.93 -12.07 5.99
C THR A 266 10.62 -13.16 6.79
N ILE A 267 11.43 -12.76 7.76
CA ILE A 267 12.15 -13.65 8.67
C ILE A 267 11.87 -13.26 10.12
N THR A 268 11.95 -14.21 11.04
CA THR A 268 11.84 -13.90 12.47
C THR A 268 13.06 -13.10 12.93
N LYS A 269 12.86 -12.22 13.90
CA LYS A 269 13.94 -11.44 14.51
C LYS A 269 15.03 -12.35 15.08
N GLU A 270 14.64 -13.49 15.69
CA GLU A 270 15.56 -14.48 16.18
C GLU A 270 16.49 -15.07 15.08
N ALA A 271 15.91 -15.38 13.90
CA ALA A 271 16.68 -15.86 12.76
C ALA A 271 17.65 -14.80 12.25
N MET A 272 17.21 -13.53 12.17
CA MET A 272 18.06 -12.41 11.77
C MET A 272 19.23 -12.21 12.74
N ASP A 273 18.98 -12.27 14.05
CA ASP A 273 20.01 -12.15 15.07
C ASP A 273 21.07 -13.28 14.96
N LYS A 274 20.65 -14.50 14.63
CA LYS A 274 21.57 -15.62 14.36
C LYS A 274 22.45 -15.33 13.14
N ILE A 275 21.85 -14.91 12.03
CA ILE A 275 22.58 -14.55 10.80
C ILE A 275 23.62 -13.46 11.10
N TYR A 276 23.23 -12.41 11.82
CA TYR A 276 24.13 -11.31 12.18
C TYR A 276 25.31 -11.80 13.04
N LYS A 277 25.06 -12.62 14.06
CA LYS A 277 26.10 -13.18 14.94
C LYS A 277 27.08 -14.07 14.15
N ASP A 278 26.58 -14.88 13.22
CA ASP A 278 27.40 -15.76 12.41
C ASP A 278 28.26 -14.99 11.39
N ASN A 279 27.72 -13.97 10.77
CA ASN A 279 28.47 -13.08 9.88
C ASN A 279 29.59 -12.34 10.64
N LYS A 280 29.30 -11.84 11.85
CA LYS A 280 30.32 -11.19 12.70
C LYS A 280 31.45 -12.13 13.05
N LYS A 281 31.18 -13.42 13.36
CA LYS A 281 32.21 -14.43 13.64
C LYS A 281 33.06 -14.76 12.40
N ARG A 282 32.45 -14.75 11.20
CA ARG A 282 33.19 -15.01 9.94
C ARG A 282 34.13 -13.88 9.56
N ASN A 283 33.73 -12.64 9.80
CA ASN A 283 34.52 -11.46 9.48
C ASN A 283 35.62 -11.16 10.49
N GLN A 284 35.68 -11.87 11.64
CA GLN A 284 36.72 -11.78 12.64
C GLN A 284 37.81 -12.86 12.49
N LYS A 285 37.67 -13.76 11.51
CA LYS A 285 38.67 -14.74 11.11
C LYS A 285 39.44 -14.30 9.86
#